data_06a07d941918a2b18552604a15e0ba88
#
_entry.id   06a07d941918a2b18552604a15e0ba88
#
_cell.length_a   1.000
_cell.length_b   1.000
_cell.length_c   1.000
_cell.angle_alpha   90.00
_cell.angle_beta   90.00
_cell.angle_gamma   90.00
#
_symmetry.space_group_name_H-M   'P 1'
#
loop_
_entity.id
_entity.type
_entity.pdbx_description
1 polymer ?
#
loop_
_entity_poly.entity_id
_entity_poly.type
_entity_poly.pdbx_seq_one_letter_code
_entity_poly.pdbx_strand_id
1 'polypeptide(L)'
;MTLKKGIVVSLISMLIVLIAVIIYLFQPSGKVTDFKAWQSNVDAPHQGLTVRFFGVSTLLFDDGQDQILIDGFFTRPDLWHVLSSKISGDFPLLVQLKQQYELHRTQAIFVTHSHYDHALDIPHLSELLPQAKIVGSRT
;
A
#
# COMPACT_ATOMS: atom_id res chain seq x y z
N MET A 1 -33.55 -30.40 27.57
CA MET A 1 -32.18 -30.08 27.09
C MET A 1 -31.33 -29.74 28.32
N THR A 2 -30.24 -30.45 28.60
CA THR A 2 -29.45 -30.20 29.80
C THR A 2 -28.80 -28.81 29.74
N LEU A 3 -28.68 -28.13 30.87
CA LEU A 3 -28.12 -26.78 31.00
C LEU A 3 -26.79 -26.62 30.20
N LYS A 4 -25.93 -27.63 30.27
CA LYS A 4 -24.66 -27.67 29.51
C LYS A 4 -24.86 -27.61 28.00
N LYS A 5 -25.84 -28.31 27.43
CA LYS A 5 -26.14 -28.24 25.97
C LYS A 5 -26.65 -26.86 25.58
N GLY A 6 -27.45 -26.20 26.40
CA GLY A 6 -27.93 -24.84 26.14
C GLY A 6 -26.79 -23.83 26.10
N ILE A 7 -25.85 -23.90 27.03
CA ILE A 7 -24.66 -23.02 27.04
C ILE A 7 -23.80 -23.23 25.81
N VAL A 8 -23.53 -24.46 25.39
CA VAL A 8 -22.72 -24.78 24.21
C VAL A 8 -23.39 -24.23 22.94
N VAL A 9 -24.69 -24.42 22.77
CA VAL A 9 -25.45 -23.87 21.63
C VAL A 9 -25.36 -22.34 21.61
N SER A 10 -25.53 -21.68 22.76
CA SER A 10 -25.43 -20.22 22.84
C SER A 10 -24.03 -19.70 22.44
N LEU A 11 -22.97 -20.35 22.90
CA LEU A 11 -21.60 -19.98 22.55
C LEU A 11 -21.31 -20.16 21.07
N ILE A 12 -21.78 -21.26 20.47
CA ILE A 12 -21.63 -21.49 19.02
C ILE A 12 -22.40 -20.43 18.22
N SER A 13 -23.63 -20.10 18.62
CA SER A 13 -24.42 -19.06 17.94
C SER A 13 -23.74 -17.70 18.02
N MET A 14 -23.18 -17.33 19.17
CA MET A 14 -22.44 -16.08 19.36
C MET A 14 -21.19 -16.05 18.48
N LEU A 15 -20.47 -17.15 18.38
CA LEU A 15 -19.29 -17.26 17.50
C LEU A 15 -19.66 -17.10 16.01
N ILE A 16 -20.75 -17.73 15.57
CA ILE A 16 -21.23 -17.60 14.20
C ILE A 16 -21.60 -16.14 13.89
N VAL A 17 -22.31 -15.46 14.80
CA VAL A 17 -22.66 -14.05 14.63
C VAL A 17 -21.39 -13.19 14.56
N LEU A 18 -20.42 -13.43 15.43
CA LEU A 18 -19.16 -12.71 15.43
C LEU A 18 -18.41 -12.88 14.11
N ILE A 19 -18.31 -14.11 13.59
CA ILE A 19 -17.68 -14.40 12.29
C ILE A 19 -18.44 -13.69 11.17
N ALA A 20 -19.78 -13.73 11.17
CA ALA A 20 -20.59 -13.05 10.16
C ALA A 20 -20.37 -11.53 10.16
N VAL A 21 -20.28 -10.92 11.35
CA VAL A 21 -19.96 -9.49 11.50
C VAL A 21 -18.56 -9.17 10.98
N ILE A 22 -17.58 -9.99 11.31
CA ILE A 22 -16.20 -9.82 10.81
C ILE A 22 -16.19 -9.90 9.28
N ILE A 23 -16.81 -10.92 8.69
CA ILE A 23 -16.90 -11.06 7.22
C ILE A 23 -17.57 -9.83 6.61
N TYR A 24 -18.66 -9.34 7.20
CA TYR A 24 -19.37 -8.15 6.71
C TYR A 24 -18.53 -6.89 6.76
N LEU A 25 -17.79 -6.67 7.87
CA LEU A 25 -16.94 -5.49 8.04
C LEU A 25 -15.72 -5.49 7.11
N PHE A 26 -15.23 -6.67 6.72
CA PHE A 26 -14.08 -6.80 5.82
C PHE A 26 -14.48 -7.00 4.33
N GLN A 27 -15.77 -6.91 4.01
CA GLN A 27 -16.18 -6.92 2.61
C GLN A 27 -15.76 -5.61 1.91
N PRO A 28 -15.05 -5.70 0.78
CA PRO A 28 -14.72 -4.49 0.00
C PRO A 28 -16.00 -3.81 -0.50
N SER A 29 -16.12 -2.51 -0.24
CA SER A 29 -17.22 -1.71 -0.75
C SER A 29 -16.93 -1.32 -2.21
N GLY A 30 -17.67 -1.90 -3.16
CA GLY A 30 -17.55 -1.61 -4.57
C GLY A 30 -16.62 -2.57 -5.34
N LYS A 31 -16.71 -2.50 -6.64
CA LYS A 31 -15.88 -3.27 -7.57
C LYS A 31 -15.05 -2.32 -8.41
N VAL A 32 -13.84 -2.71 -8.79
CA VAL A 32 -12.99 -1.93 -9.70
C VAL A 32 -13.72 -1.61 -11.01
N THR A 33 -14.63 -2.50 -11.44
CA THR A 33 -15.48 -2.30 -12.64
C THR A 33 -16.40 -1.09 -12.54
N ASP A 34 -16.77 -0.65 -11.33
CA ASP A 34 -17.67 0.50 -11.11
C ASP A 34 -16.98 1.81 -11.52
N PHE A 35 -15.66 1.80 -11.62
CA PHE A 35 -14.82 2.94 -11.97
C PHE A 35 -14.34 2.93 -13.44
N LYS A 36 -14.88 2.04 -14.30
CA LYS A 36 -14.47 1.95 -15.71
C LYS A 36 -14.63 3.26 -16.47
N ALA A 37 -15.63 4.07 -16.14
CA ALA A 37 -15.86 5.36 -16.77
C ALA A 37 -14.76 6.39 -16.45
N TRP A 38 -13.94 6.14 -15.42
CA TRP A 38 -12.84 7.01 -14.98
C TRP A 38 -11.49 6.51 -15.50
N GLN A 39 -11.49 5.36 -16.18
CA GLN A 39 -10.27 4.79 -16.76
C GLN A 39 -9.92 5.58 -18.04
N SER A 40 -8.82 6.31 -18.01
CA SER A 40 -8.26 6.93 -19.20
C SER A 40 -7.40 5.93 -19.95
N ASN A 41 -7.49 5.93 -21.29
CA ASN A 41 -6.55 5.20 -22.12
C ASN A 41 -5.21 5.97 -22.12
N VAL A 42 -4.21 5.37 -21.49
CA VAL A 42 -2.90 5.99 -21.25
C VAL A 42 -1.95 5.85 -22.45
N ASP A 43 -2.44 5.43 -23.63
CA ASP A 43 -1.63 5.11 -24.80
C ASP A 43 -1.24 6.34 -25.66
N ALA A 44 -1.64 7.55 -25.27
CA ALA A 44 -1.20 8.76 -25.95
C ALA A 44 0.21 9.17 -25.46
N PRO A 45 1.15 9.52 -26.35
CA PRO A 45 2.43 10.08 -25.94
C PRO A 45 2.17 11.38 -25.19
N HIS A 46 2.40 11.36 -23.88
CA HIS A 46 2.16 12.51 -23.02
C HIS A 46 3.37 13.44 -23.09
N GLN A 47 3.19 14.62 -23.66
CA GLN A 47 4.08 15.75 -23.39
C GLN A 47 3.60 16.37 -22.07
N GLY A 48 4.41 16.28 -21.04
CA GLY A 48 4.11 16.88 -19.73
C GLY A 48 4.22 15.92 -18.56
N LEU A 49 3.53 16.25 -17.48
CA LEU A 49 3.60 15.50 -16.22
C LEU A 49 2.83 14.18 -16.31
N THR A 50 3.51 13.08 -16.04
CA THR A 50 2.92 11.76 -15.85
C THR A 50 2.76 11.46 -14.37
N VAL A 51 1.61 10.95 -13.97
CA VAL A 51 1.37 10.50 -12.59
C VAL A 51 1.04 9.01 -12.61
N ARG A 52 1.85 8.21 -11.89
CA ARG A 52 1.63 6.78 -11.71
C ARG A 52 1.16 6.49 -10.30
N PHE A 53 0.07 5.78 -10.18
CA PHE A 53 -0.44 5.29 -8.91
C PHE A 53 -0.05 3.82 -8.72
N PHE A 54 0.70 3.54 -7.65
CA PHE A 54 1.13 2.18 -7.31
C PHE A 54 0.25 1.51 -6.26
N GLY A 55 -0.76 2.19 -5.78
CA GLY A 55 -1.69 1.71 -4.75
C GLY A 55 -1.35 2.23 -3.35
N VAL A 56 -2.29 2.06 -2.41
CA VAL A 56 -2.33 2.73 -1.10
C VAL A 56 -2.29 4.24 -1.32
N SER A 57 -1.19 4.90 -1.04
CA SER A 57 -0.96 6.34 -1.29
C SER A 57 0.29 6.59 -2.13
N THR A 58 0.92 5.55 -2.67
CA THR A 58 2.17 5.68 -3.43
C THR A 58 1.90 6.26 -4.81
N LEU A 59 2.41 7.46 -5.06
CA LEU A 59 2.32 8.19 -6.32
C LEU A 59 3.71 8.59 -6.81
N LEU A 60 3.98 8.36 -8.09
CA LEU A 60 5.17 8.86 -8.77
C LEU A 60 4.75 9.93 -9.77
N PHE A 61 5.23 11.14 -9.56
CA PHE A 61 5.14 12.25 -10.49
C PHE A 61 6.42 12.29 -11.33
N ASP A 62 6.29 12.33 -12.65
CA ASP A 62 7.40 12.26 -13.60
C ASP A 62 7.14 13.26 -14.75
N ASP A 63 8.02 14.26 -14.90
CA ASP A 63 7.94 15.25 -15.97
C ASP A 63 8.86 14.92 -17.17
N GLY A 64 9.49 13.74 -17.12
CA GLY A 64 10.44 13.28 -18.14
C GLY A 64 11.91 13.63 -17.80
N GLN A 65 12.17 14.53 -16.85
CA GLN A 65 13.50 14.89 -16.37
C GLN A 65 13.68 14.52 -14.91
N ASP A 66 12.78 15.02 -14.06
CA ASP A 66 12.79 14.82 -12.63
C ASP A 66 11.56 14.05 -12.16
N GLN A 67 11.70 13.41 -11.00
CA GLN A 67 10.61 12.66 -10.37
C GLN A 67 10.43 13.09 -8.92
N ILE A 68 9.17 13.03 -8.47
CA ILE A 68 8.78 13.17 -7.07
C ILE A 68 7.98 11.92 -6.69
N LEU A 69 8.36 11.29 -5.59
CA LEU A 69 7.67 10.13 -5.04
C LEU A 69 6.91 10.53 -3.77
N ILE A 70 5.64 10.13 -3.68
CA ILE A 70 4.85 10.24 -2.46
C ILE A 70 4.81 8.86 -1.82
N ASP A 71 5.12 8.78 -0.53
CA ASP A 71 5.24 7.60 0.35
C ASP A 71 6.26 6.57 -0.15
N GLY A 72 6.04 5.88 -1.22
CA GLY A 72 7.00 4.89 -1.73
C GLY A 72 6.83 3.51 -1.09
N PHE A 73 5.61 3.15 -0.71
CA PHE A 73 5.26 1.84 -0.18
C PHE A 73 5.01 0.85 -1.33
N PHE A 74 6.01 0.08 -1.66
CA PHE A 74 5.98 -0.94 -2.73
C PHE A 74 5.91 -2.35 -2.16
N THR A 75 6.61 -2.61 -1.06
CA THR A 75 6.52 -3.88 -0.32
C THR A 75 5.15 -3.99 0.31
N ARG A 76 4.47 -5.10 0.06
CA ARG A 76 3.11 -5.33 0.54
C ARG A 76 3.04 -6.64 1.28
N PRO A 77 3.49 -6.65 2.55
CA PRO A 77 3.37 -7.84 3.37
C PRO A 77 1.90 -8.20 3.53
N ASP A 78 1.58 -9.50 3.49
CA ASP A 78 0.24 -9.96 3.79
C ASP A 78 -0.12 -9.70 5.26
N LEU A 79 -1.43 -9.69 5.55
CA LEU A 79 -1.95 -9.36 6.87
C LEU A 79 -1.40 -10.30 7.96
N TRP A 80 -1.22 -11.59 7.63
CA TRP A 80 -0.69 -12.54 8.60
C TRP A 80 0.76 -12.22 8.98
N HIS A 81 1.56 -11.84 7.99
CA HIS A 81 2.95 -11.41 8.22
C HIS A 81 3.01 -10.16 9.10
N VAL A 82 2.14 -9.18 8.82
CA VAL A 82 2.04 -7.94 9.63
C VAL A 82 1.67 -8.23 11.09
N LEU A 83 0.77 -9.19 11.33
CA LEU A 83 0.28 -9.51 12.67
C LEU A 83 1.19 -10.44 13.46
N SER A 84 2.02 -11.26 12.81
CA SER A 84 2.76 -12.36 13.45
C SER A 84 4.27 -12.20 13.49
N SER A 85 4.82 -11.22 12.73
CA SER A 85 6.28 -11.09 12.60
C SER A 85 6.73 -9.63 12.44
N LYS A 86 8.05 -9.44 12.49
CA LYS A 86 8.65 -8.16 12.09
C LYS A 86 8.61 -8.04 10.57
N ILE A 87 8.13 -6.92 10.09
CA ILE A 87 8.10 -6.59 8.67
C ILE A 87 9.26 -5.66 8.30
N SER A 88 9.76 -5.81 7.08
CA SER A 88 10.77 -4.94 6.48
C SER A 88 10.48 -4.77 4.99
N GLY A 89 11.08 -3.76 4.37
CA GLY A 89 11.02 -3.57 2.93
C GLY A 89 11.68 -4.72 2.16
N ASP A 90 11.15 -5.00 0.97
CA ASP A 90 11.69 -5.97 0.01
C ASP A 90 12.76 -5.29 -0.87
N PHE A 91 14.00 -5.33 -0.43
CA PHE A 91 15.12 -4.68 -1.13
C PHE A 91 15.27 -5.16 -2.59
N PRO A 92 15.23 -6.47 -2.93
CA PRO A 92 15.24 -6.94 -4.32
C PRO A 92 14.14 -6.34 -5.18
N LEU A 93 12.91 -6.27 -4.68
CA LEU A 93 11.80 -5.62 -5.37
C LEU A 93 12.11 -4.14 -5.65
N LEU A 94 12.62 -3.42 -4.67
CA LEU A 94 12.92 -1.99 -4.81
C LEU A 94 14.04 -1.74 -5.82
N VAL A 95 15.05 -2.61 -5.90
CA VAL A 95 16.09 -2.56 -6.94
C VAL A 95 15.48 -2.74 -8.33
N GLN A 96 14.59 -3.70 -8.49
CA GLN A 96 13.89 -3.92 -9.76
C GLN A 96 13.04 -2.70 -10.16
N LEU A 97 12.26 -2.14 -9.23
CA LEU A 97 11.41 -0.98 -9.47
C LEU A 97 12.24 0.28 -9.79
N LYS A 98 13.39 0.46 -9.14
CA LYS A 98 14.34 1.53 -9.45
C LYS A 98 14.75 1.50 -10.92
N GLN A 99 15.05 0.33 -11.46
CA GLN A 99 15.42 0.16 -12.87
C GLN A 99 14.21 0.35 -13.79
N GLN A 100 13.08 -0.30 -13.47
CA GLN A 100 11.88 -0.30 -14.31
C GLN A 100 11.27 1.09 -14.49
N TYR A 101 11.28 1.92 -13.44
CA TYR A 101 10.66 3.25 -13.43
C TYR A 101 11.69 4.38 -13.39
N GLU A 102 12.97 4.06 -13.59
CA GLU A 102 14.07 5.04 -13.60
C GLU A 102 14.10 5.93 -12.35
N LEU A 103 13.82 5.32 -11.16
CA LEU A 103 13.70 6.08 -9.93
C LEU A 103 14.99 6.81 -9.52
N HIS A 104 16.11 6.58 -10.22
CA HIS A 104 17.34 7.35 -10.04
C HIS A 104 17.15 8.85 -10.37
N ARG A 105 16.06 9.22 -11.07
CA ARG A 105 15.67 10.62 -11.33
C ARG A 105 14.86 11.26 -10.20
N THR A 106 14.51 10.48 -9.15
CA THR A 106 13.73 10.99 -8.02
C THR A 106 14.52 12.02 -7.23
N GLN A 107 14.01 13.24 -7.15
CA GLN A 107 14.62 14.36 -6.42
C GLN A 107 14.11 14.46 -4.98
N ALA A 108 12.89 14.02 -4.73
CA ALA A 108 12.32 14.04 -3.39
C ALA A 108 11.33 12.88 -3.17
N ILE A 109 11.29 12.41 -1.93
CA ILE A 109 10.30 11.45 -1.42
C ILE A 109 9.55 12.14 -0.29
N PHE A 110 8.25 12.34 -0.45
CA PHE A 110 7.39 12.90 0.58
C PHE A 110 6.68 11.78 1.32
N VAL A 111 6.97 11.64 2.61
CA VAL A 111 6.34 10.65 3.49
C VAL A 111 5.19 11.34 4.23
N THR A 112 3.97 10.91 3.96
CA THR A 112 2.77 11.56 4.52
C THR A 112 2.66 11.34 6.03
N HIS A 113 2.98 10.13 6.50
CA HIS A 113 3.06 9.80 7.93
C HIS A 113 3.83 8.49 8.17
N SER A 114 4.12 8.17 9.43
CA SER A 114 5.04 7.10 9.84
C SER A 114 4.42 5.70 9.94
N HIS A 115 3.18 5.47 9.53
CA HIS A 115 2.63 4.11 9.49
C HIS A 115 3.38 3.23 8.49
N TYR A 116 3.40 1.92 8.73
CA TYR A 116 4.20 0.99 7.94
C TYR A 116 3.80 0.99 6.45
N ASP A 117 2.51 1.13 6.15
CA ASP A 117 1.95 1.18 4.80
C ASP A 117 2.27 2.47 4.02
N HIS A 118 3.08 3.36 4.62
CA HIS A 118 3.64 4.56 4.00
C HIS A 118 5.18 4.59 4.10
N ALA A 119 5.74 4.15 5.22
CA ALA A 119 7.14 4.38 5.56
C ALA A 119 8.04 3.13 5.51
N LEU A 120 7.48 1.91 5.32
CA LEU A 120 8.21 0.64 5.42
C LEU A 120 9.44 0.58 4.52
N ASP A 121 9.32 1.07 3.29
CA ASP A 121 10.38 0.99 2.27
C ASP A 121 11.35 2.18 2.30
N ILE A 122 11.03 3.24 3.05
CA ILE A 122 11.82 4.47 3.06
C ILE A 122 13.29 4.25 3.45
N PRO A 123 13.65 3.42 4.44
CA PRO A 123 15.05 3.14 4.74
C PRO A 123 15.81 2.61 3.52
N HIS A 124 15.26 1.63 2.81
CA HIS A 124 15.88 1.06 1.62
C HIS A 124 15.87 2.02 0.43
N LEU A 125 14.80 2.80 0.25
CA LEU A 125 14.76 3.82 -0.78
C LEU A 125 15.81 4.91 -0.54
N SER A 126 16.09 5.26 0.72
CA SER A 126 17.13 6.23 1.05
C SER A 126 18.54 5.74 0.66
N GLU A 127 18.80 4.44 0.78
CA GLU A 127 20.04 3.82 0.33
C GLU A 127 20.14 3.73 -1.20
N LEU A 128 19.01 3.39 -1.86
CA LEU A 128 18.96 3.21 -3.30
C LEU A 128 18.95 4.54 -4.06
N LEU A 129 18.45 5.61 -3.46
CA LEU A 129 18.22 6.92 -4.06
C LEU A 129 18.89 8.03 -3.23
N PRO A 130 20.23 7.99 -3.06
CA PRO A 130 20.94 8.89 -2.15
C PRO A 130 20.83 10.38 -2.54
N GLN A 131 20.45 10.68 -3.80
CA GLN A 131 20.21 12.04 -4.27
C GLN A 131 18.83 12.58 -3.82
N ALA A 132 17.87 11.70 -3.52
CA ALA A 132 16.51 12.09 -3.19
C ALA A 132 16.42 12.66 -1.75
N LYS A 133 15.82 13.83 -1.62
CA LYS A 133 15.52 14.42 -0.30
C LYS A 133 14.30 13.73 0.29
N ILE A 134 14.42 13.21 1.52
CA ILE A 134 13.29 12.65 2.25
C ILE A 134 12.66 13.75 3.08
N VAL A 135 11.36 13.97 2.88
CA VAL A 135 10.56 15.00 3.54
C VAL A 135 9.39 14.33 4.25
N GLY A 136 9.23 14.59 5.53
CA GLY A 136 8.15 14.03 6.33
C GLY A 136 7.89 14.87 7.57
N SER A 137 6.85 14.50 8.34
CA SER A 137 6.57 15.13 9.62
C SER A 137 7.60 14.73 10.68
N ARG A 138 7.78 15.60 11.68
CA ARG A 138 8.44 15.20 12.93
C ARG A 138 7.41 14.49 13.79
N THR A 139 7.48 13.20 13.86
CA THR A 139 6.65 12.38 14.78
C THR A 139 7.52 11.70 15.80
#